data_f17fcff106d6bfb11db0e0328880f699
#
_entry.id   f17fcff106d6bfb11db0e0328880f699
#
_cell.length_a   1.000
_cell.length_b   1.000
_cell.length_c   1.000
_cell.angle_alpha   90.00
_cell.angle_beta   90.00
_cell.angle_gamma   90.00
#
_symmetry.space_group_name_H-M   'P 1'
#
loop_
_entity.id
_entity.type
_entity.pdbx_description
1 polymer ?
#
loop_
_entity_poly.entity_id
_entity_poly.type
_entity_poly.pdbx_seq_one_letter_code
_entity_poly.pdbx_strand_id
1 'polypeptide(L)'
;MIKPVALPPEVAIAYWKDKVPVSASEYKALNESARSRAFAVSSLARVDQVAAMQDAIGRAIKDGETFEDFKKRIVEIAKNAELRPWQLANIYRTNIQSAYMAGRYTQMKRTTKSRPYWRYVAVGDQQTRLDHLALHGKVYPHDHEFWDSFFPPNGFGCRCSVQSLSDFQMRKRGLKAEKDMPGIVHAKHPATGEPLPPVRPKPDAGFAANVGKNWHSGLTPSELPDETQLVSKTHGAVCRASIAFAGHQKGAGCTPPLAELEERHILPVTAADLLPEGLSSEQYVKAFLSEFGLPSVKASTLHTLPSGHPVVISKSLFIDKKTGLWKVKKSGREQHLRLLARTIKNPFEVWQVPSELTGKPVHVLRTLRVFTGENGRIGGFGVFNLVNGRKWVGATTFTPKLGNEKGMLKYLEKQRQGVLLYREP
;
A
#
# COMPACT_ATOMS: atom_id res chain seq x y z
N MET A 1 -31.53 -31.06 3.23
CA MET A 1 -31.32 -29.65 2.86
C MET A 1 -29.89 -29.29 3.28
N ILE A 2 -28.94 -29.15 2.33
CA ILE A 2 -27.57 -28.77 2.60
C ILE A 2 -27.60 -27.29 2.92
N LYS A 3 -27.31 -26.92 4.17
CA LYS A 3 -27.11 -25.51 4.53
C LYS A 3 -25.83 -25.04 3.85
N PRO A 4 -25.83 -24.00 3.00
CA PRO A 4 -24.60 -23.48 2.45
C PRO A 4 -23.73 -22.94 3.59
N VAL A 5 -22.60 -23.57 3.79
CA VAL A 5 -21.56 -23.03 4.69
C VAL A 5 -20.93 -21.83 3.96
N ALA A 6 -21.05 -20.66 4.53
CA ALA A 6 -20.36 -19.47 4.02
C ALA A 6 -18.86 -19.70 4.10
N LEU A 7 -18.20 -19.93 2.96
CA LEU A 7 -16.76 -20.01 2.90
C LEU A 7 -16.15 -18.64 3.21
N PRO A 8 -15.04 -18.59 3.96
CA PRO A 8 -14.35 -17.33 4.23
C PRO A 8 -14.02 -16.61 2.91
N PRO A 9 -14.23 -15.29 2.82
CA PRO A 9 -13.93 -14.53 1.61
C PRO A 9 -12.41 -14.28 1.48
N GLU A 10 -11.66 -15.33 1.18
CA GLU A 10 -10.18 -15.33 1.19
C GLU A 10 -9.57 -14.17 0.40
N VAL A 11 -10.13 -13.86 -0.77
CA VAL A 11 -9.64 -12.74 -1.58
C VAL A 11 -9.90 -11.39 -0.90
N ALA A 12 -11.03 -11.23 -0.21
CA ALA A 12 -11.31 -10.02 0.57
C ALA A 12 -10.39 -9.92 1.79
N ILE A 13 -10.06 -11.04 2.41
CA ILE A 13 -9.09 -11.13 3.52
C ILE A 13 -7.69 -10.74 3.02
N ALA A 14 -7.26 -11.27 1.87
CA ALA A 14 -5.98 -10.92 1.26
C ALA A 14 -5.90 -9.43 0.95
N TYR A 15 -6.90 -8.88 0.24
CA TYR A 15 -6.98 -7.44 -0.02
C TYR A 15 -6.86 -6.60 1.26
N TRP A 16 -7.54 -7.01 2.33
CA TRP A 16 -7.53 -6.28 3.59
C TRP A 16 -6.17 -6.37 4.30
N LYS A 17 -5.52 -7.52 4.27
CA LYS A 17 -4.17 -7.72 4.83
C LYS A 17 -3.13 -6.84 4.15
N ASP A 18 -3.29 -6.58 2.87
CA ASP A 18 -2.38 -5.73 2.10
C ASP A 18 -2.51 -4.22 2.39
N LYS A 19 -3.53 -3.81 3.13
CA LYS A 19 -3.70 -2.41 3.55
C LYS A 19 -2.63 -1.98 4.55
N VAL A 20 -2.06 -0.81 4.33
CA VAL A 20 -1.03 -0.22 5.21
C VAL A 20 -1.67 0.83 6.13
N PRO A 21 -1.61 0.68 7.45
CA PRO A 21 -2.13 1.67 8.37
C PRO A 21 -1.26 2.93 8.35
N VAL A 22 -1.88 4.07 8.11
CA VAL A 22 -1.23 5.38 8.06
C VAL A 22 -2.01 6.39 8.92
N SER A 23 -1.36 7.47 9.35
CA SER A 23 -2.06 8.58 10.02
C SER A 23 -2.99 9.32 9.05
N ALA A 24 -3.97 10.04 9.58
CA ALA A 24 -4.89 10.84 8.77
C ALA A 24 -4.16 11.90 7.92
N SER A 25 -3.09 12.50 8.44
CA SER A 25 -2.28 13.48 7.71
C SER A 25 -1.50 12.84 6.55
N GLU A 26 -0.91 11.68 6.77
CA GLU A 26 -0.23 10.91 5.71
C GLU A 26 -1.23 10.49 4.63
N TYR A 27 -2.41 9.99 5.02
CA TYR A 27 -3.46 9.59 4.08
C TYR A 27 -3.92 10.73 3.17
N LYS A 28 -4.12 11.93 3.74
CA LYS A 28 -4.50 13.13 2.96
C LYS A 28 -3.44 13.53 1.94
N ALA A 29 -2.17 13.29 2.26
CA ALA A 29 -1.05 13.62 1.39
C ALA A 29 -0.79 12.56 0.30
N LEU A 30 -1.40 11.36 0.38
CA LEU A 30 -1.28 10.31 -0.63
C LEU A 30 -2.05 10.68 -1.90
N ASN A 31 -1.53 10.28 -3.06
CA ASN A 31 -2.29 10.26 -4.30
C ASN A 31 -3.39 9.17 -4.27
N GLU A 32 -4.33 9.20 -5.21
CA GLU A 32 -5.48 8.29 -5.20
C GLU A 32 -5.08 6.81 -5.27
N SER A 33 -4.10 6.47 -6.08
CA SER A 33 -3.64 5.08 -6.21
C SER A 33 -3.03 4.58 -4.90
N ALA A 34 -2.23 5.40 -4.22
CA ALA A 34 -1.65 5.07 -2.93
C ALA A 34 -2.71 5.00 -1.82
N ARG A 35 -3.76 5.81 -1.88
CA ARG A 35 -4.90 5.73 -0.93
C ARG A 35 -5.62 4.39 -1.00
N SER A 36 -5.72 3.77 -2.17
CA SER A 36 -6.34 2.44 -2.31
C SER A 36 -5.62 1.36 -1.49
N ARG A 37 -4.35 1.56 -1.17
CA ARG A 37 -3.49 0.65 -0.39
C ARG A 37 -3.36 1.06 1.07
N ALA A 38 -3.77 2.26 1.41
CA ALA A 38 -3.66 2.80 2.76
C ALA A 38 -4.96 2.58 3.54
N PHE A 39 -4.83 2.48 4.86
CA PHE A 39 -5.93 2.54 5.78
C PHE A 39 -5.68 3.65 6.81
N ALA A 40 -6.62 4.55 6.96
CA ALA A 40 -6.58 5.60 7.96
C ALA A 40 -7.97 5.85 8.54
N VAL A 41 -7.99 6.35 9.76
CA VAL A 41 -9.20 6.83 10.42
C VAL A 41 -8.94 8.27 10.86
N SER A 42 -9.72 9.21 10.35
CA SER A 42 -9.46 10.65 10.54
C SER A 42 -9.41 11.09 12.00
N SER A 43 -10.15 10.42 12.86
CA SER A 43 -10.21 10.70 14.29
C SER A 43 -9.14 9.98 15.12
N LEU A 44 -8.34 9.09 14.51
CA LEU A 44 -7.27 8.38 15.19
C LEU A 44 -5.92 9.07 14.90
N ALA A 45 -5.38 9.75 15.90
CA ALA A 45 -4.10 10.44 15.77
C ALA A 45 -2.90 9.47 15.81
N ARG A 46 -3.04 8.34 16.52
CA ARG A 46 -1.98 7.37 16.74
C ARG A 46 -2.09 6.20 15.76
N VAL A 47 -0.99 5.87 15.12
CA VAL A 47 -0.93 4.77 14.13
C VAL A 47 -1.18 3.40 14.75
N ASP A 48 -0.82 3.20 16.03
CA ASP A 48 -1.13 1.97 16.75
C ASP A 48 -2.66 1.76 16.92
N GLN A 49 -3.41 2.84 17.16
CA GLN A 49 -4.87 2.78 17.20
C GLN A 49 -5.46 2.50 15.82
N VAL A 50 -4.88 3.08 14.75
CA VAL A 50 -5.30 2.79 13.37
C VAL A 50 -5.04 1.31 13.04
N ALA A 51 -3.89 0.76 13.44
CA ALA A 51 -3.56 -0.64 13.22
C ALA A 51 -4.50 -1.57 14.01
N ALA A 52 -4.80 -1.26 15.27
CA ALA A 52 -5.75 -2.05 16.07
C ALA A 52 -7.17 -2.02 15.47
N MET A 53 -7.61 -0.88 14.93
CA MET A 53 -8.88 -0.77 14.20
C MET A 53 -8.85 -1.61 12.92
N GLN A 54 -7.74 -1.60 12.20
CA GLN A 54 -7.56 -2.45 11.02
C GLN A 54 -7.64 -3.94 11.36
N ASP A 55 -7.03 -4.36 12.46
CA ASP A 55 -7.10 -5.74 12.94
C ASP A 55 -8.53 -6.17 13.29
N ALA A 56 -9.27 -5.29 13.94
CA ALA A 56 -10.67 -5.55 14.27
C ALA A 56 -11.54 -5.73 13.02
N ILE A 57 -11.34 -4.89 11.99
CA ILE A 57 -12.03 -5.03 10.70
C ILE A 57 -11.58 -6.33 10.00
N GLY A 58 -10.29 -6.65 10.02
CA GLY A 58 -9.76 -7.89 9.45
C GLY A 58 -10.41 -9.14 10.02
N ARG A 59 -10.63 -9.18 11.33
CA ARG A 59 -11.39 -10.26 12.01
C ARG A 59 -12.84 -10.27 11.57
N ALA A 60 -13.49 -9.11 11.52
CA ALA A 60 -14.86 -9.03 11.05
C ALA A 60 -15.05 -9.55 9.62
N ILE A 61 -14.07 -9.28 8.71
CA ILE A 61 -14.08 -9.83 7.36
C ILE A 61 -13.91 -11.36 7.38
N LYS A 62 -12.94 -11.85 8.19
CA LYS A 62 -12.60 -13.28 8.26
C LYS A 62 -13.70 -14.11 8.89
N ASP A 63 -14.24 -13.64 10.00
CA ASP A 63 -15.14 -14.41 10.85
C ASP A 63 -16.62 -14.10 10.58
N GLY A 64 -16.92 -13.13 9.66
CA GLY A 64 -18.27 -12.69 9.35
C GLY A 64 -18.97 -11.99 10.51
N GLU A 65 -18.20 -11.32 11.39
CA GLU A 65 -18.72 -10.64 12.57
C GLU A 65 -19.73 -9.55 12.22
N THR A 66 -20.73 -9.40 13.08
CA THR A 66 -21.70 -8.30 12.99
C THR A 66 -21.08 -6.97 13.41
N PHE A 67 -21.74 -5.86 13.11
CA PHE A 67 -21.32 -4.54 13.59
C PHE A 67 -21.31 -4.46 15.10
N GLU A 68 -22.23 -5.14 15.79
CA GLU A 68 -22.27 -5.18 17.26
C GLU A 68 -21.06 -5.92 17.85
N ASP A 69 -20.62 -7.03 17.26
CA ASP A 69 -19.43 -7.75 17.69
C ASP A 69 -18.16 -6.92 17.47
N PHE A 70 -18.08 -6.26 16.30
CA PHE A 70 -17.00 -5.32 16.03
C PHE A 70 -16.94 -4.18 17.06
N LYS A 71 -18.09 -3.57 17.43
CA LYS A 71 -18.18 -2.52 18.46
C LYS A 71 -17.63 -2.97 19.80
N LYS A 72 -18.02 -4.17 20.27
CA LYS A 72 -17.51 -4.75 21.53
C LYS A 72 -15.99 -4.87 21.52
N ARG A 73 -15.42 -5.26 20.41
CA ARG A 73 -13.96 -5.45 20.25
C ARG A 73 -13.17 -4.15 20.33
N ILE A 74 -13.72 -3.04 19.85
CA ILE A 74 -13.00 -1.76 19.73
C ILE A 74 -13.42 -0.73 20.79
N VAL A 75 -14.15 -1.13 21.82
CA VAL A 75 -14.74 -0.22 22.80
C VAL A 75 -13.70 0.75 23.40
N GLU A 76 -12.54 0.25 23.78
CA GLU A 76 -11.46 1.07 24.36
C GLU A 76 -10.87 2.06 23.34
N ILE A 77 -10.66 1.60 22.10
CA ILE A 77 -10.17 2.46 21.01
C ILE A 77 -11.19 3.56 20.72
N ALA A 78 -12.45 3.20 20.63
CA ALA A 78 -13.54 4.13 20.33
C ALA A 78 -13.72 5.18 21.43
N LYS A 79 -13.63 4.78 22.69
CA LYS A 79 -13.68 5.66 23.86
C LYS A 79 -12.51 6.65 23.87
N ASN A 80 -11.29 6.14 23.72
CA ASN A 80 -10.07 6.96 23.74
C ASN A 80 -9.96 7.93 22.55
N ALA A 81 -10.65 7.65 21.44
CA ALA A 81 -10.66 8.50 20.25
C ALA A 81 -11.95 9.32 20.11
N GLU A 82 -12.85 9.26 21.11
CA GLU A 82 -14.14 9.95 21.12
C GLU A 82 -14.97 9.70 19.86
N LEU A 83 -14.91 8.45 19.31
CA LEU A 83 -15.61 8.10 18.09
C LEU A 83 -17.11 7.99 18.33
N ARG A 84 -17.88 8.76 17.56
CA ARG A 84 -19.34 8.70 17.58
C ARG A 84 -19.86 7.40 16.92
N PRO A 85 -21.02 6.87 17.33
CA PRO A 85 -21.56 5.63 16.75
C PRO A 85 -21.67 5.62 15.24
N TRP A 86 -22.07 6.72 14.62
CA TRP A 86 -22.16 6.83 13.16
C TRP A 86 -20.79 6.77 12.45
N GLN A 87 -19.72 7.29 13.09
CA GLN A 87 -18.36 7.20 12.56
C GLN A 87 -17.90 5.74 12.57
N LEU A 88 -18.15 5.01 13.65
CA LEU A 88 -17.86 3.58 13.74
C LEU A 88 -18.61 2.78 12.68
N ALA A 89 -19.91 3.07 12.49
CA ALA A 89 -20.71 2.41 11.45
C ALA A 89 -20.14 2.66 10.05
N ASN A 90 -19.72 3.89 9.77
CA ASN A 90 -19.10 4.24 8.49
C ASN A 90 -17.76 3.54 8.28
N ILE A 91 -16.91 3.51 9.31
CA ILE A 91 -15.60 2.83 9.26
C ILE A 91 -15.83 1.34 8.95
N TYR A 92 -16.68 0.68 9.71
CA TYR A 92 -16.99 -0.74 9.54
C TYR A 92 -17.55 -1.02 8.13
N ARG A 93 -18.70 -0.41 7.79
CA ARG A 93 -19.42 -0.69 6.55
C ARG A 93 -18.61 -0.40 5.30
N THR A 94 -17.92 0.74 5.26
CA THR A 94 -17.14 1.15 4.08
C THR A 94 -15.97 0.18 3.83
N ASN A 95 -15.27 -0.23 4.86
CA ASN A 95 -14.11 -1.09 4.71
C ASN A 95 -14.50 -2.55 4.43
N ILE A 96 -15.53 -3.06 5.06
CA ILE A 96 -16.11 -4.37 4.74
C ILE A 96 -16.55 -4.40 3.27
N GLN A 97 -17.32 -3.39 2.82
CA GLN A 97 -17.78 -3.30 1.43
C GLN A 97 -16.61 -3.22 0.44
N SER A 98 -15.59 -2.42 0.74
CA SER A 98 -14.41 -2.30 -0.12
C SER A 98 -13.67 -3.64 -0.28
N ALA A 99 -13.50 -4.38 0.82
CA ALA A 99 -12.83 -5.69 0.79
C ALA A 99 -13.64 -6.73 -0.01
N TYR A 100 -14.94 -6.80 0.21
CA TYR A 100 -15.82 -7.68 -0.57
C TYR A 100 -15.85 -7.32 -2.05
N MET A 101 -15.88 -6.04 -2.40
CA MET A 101 -15.88 -5.60 -3.78
C MET A 101 -14.52 -5.83 -4.47
N ALA A 102 -13.41 -5.73 -3.78
CA ALA A 102 -12.11 -6.14 -4.31
C ALA A 102 -12.07 -7.65 -4.61
N GLY A 103 -12.60 -8.49 -3.70
CA GLY A 103 -12.76 -9.91 -3.93
C GLY A 103 -13.67 -10.21 -5.13
N ARG A 104 -14.80 -9.51 -5.23
CA ARG A 104 -15.75 -9.65 -6.34
C ARG A 104 -15.12 -9.26 -7.69
N TYR A 105 -14.36 -8.16 -7.73
CA TYR A 105 -13.61 -7.77 -8.93
C TYR A 105 -12.68 -8.90 -9.40
N THR A 106 -11.92 -9.48 -8.48
CA THR A 106 -11.02 -10.60 -8.78
C THR A 106 -11.73 -11.79 -9.39
N GLN A 107 -12.86 -12.20 -8.79
CA GLN A 107 -13.67 -13.32 -9.32
C GLN A 107 -14.24 -13.00 -10.71
N MET A 108 -14.79 -11.80 -10.88
CA MET A 108 -15.37 -11.37 -12.16
C MET A 108 -14.30 -11.25 -13.25
N LYS A 109 -13.09 -10.77 -12.90
CA LYS A 109 -11.96 -10.66 -13.83
C LYS A 109 -11.48 -12.02 -14.35
N ARG A 110 -11.54 -13.06 -13.54
CA ARG A 110 -11.20 -14.45 -13.96
C ARG A 110 -12.20 -15.03 -14.97
N THR A 111 -13.40 -14.51 -15.01
CA THR A 111 -14.50 -15.04 -15.86
C THR A 111 -14.84 -14.15 -17.06
N THR A 112 -14.05 -13.14 -17.38
CA THR A 112 -14.33 -12.17 -18.45
C THR A 112 -14.50 -12.80 -19.83
N LYS A 113 -13.80 -13.89 -20.13
CA LYS A 113 -13.93 -14.63 -21.41
C LYS A 113 -15.34 -15.19 -21.62
N SER A 114 -16.01 -15.64 -20.56
CA SER A 114 -17.38 -16.20 -20.62
C SER A 114 -18.46 -15.21 -20.18
N ARG A 115 -18.07 -14.15 -19.48
CA ARG A 115 -18.97 -13.14 -18.91
C ARG A 115 -18.38 -11.73 -19.14
N PRO A 116 -18.35 -11.26 -20.39
CA PRO A 116 -17.64 -10.03 -20.76
C PRO A 116 -18.35 -8.75 -20.35
N TYR A 117 -19.61 -8.81 -19.95
CA TYR A 117 -20.41 -7.64 -19.57
C TYR A 117 -20.62 -7.59 -18.06
N TRP A 118 -20.52 -6.38 -17.53
CA TRP A 118 -20.78 -6.11 -16.11
C TRP A 118 -21.95 -5.14 -15.98
N ARG A 119 -22.80 -5.41 -14.99
CA ARG A 119 -24.00 -4.63 -14.70
C ARG A 119 -23.90 -4.01 -13.32
N TYR A 120 -24.15 -2.72 -13.23
CA TYR A 120 -24.24 -2.02 -11.94
C TYR A 120 -25.55 -2.37 -11.24
N VAL A 121 -25.48 -2.69 -9.93
CA VAL A 121 -26.61 -3.11 -9.12
C VAL A 121 -26.69 -2.27 -7.85
N ALA A 122 -27.63 -1.35 -7.79
CA ALA A 122 -27.98 -0.64 -6.56
C ALA A 122 -28.99 -1.46 -5.76
N VAL A 123 -29.03 -1.30 -4.43
CA VAL A 123 -29.99 -2.01 -3.56
C VAL A 123 -31.43 -1.58 -3.85
N GLY A 124 -31.67 -0.29 -4.10
CA GLY A 124 -32.97 0.22 -4.50
C GLY A 124 -33.96 0.45 -3.36
N ASP A 125 -33.44 0.60 -2.12
CA ASP A 125 -34.27 1.00 -0.97
C ASP A 125 -34.22 2.52 -0.74
N GLN A 126 -34.97 3.01 0.24
CA GLN A 126 -35.05 4.43 0.59
C GLN A 126 -33.74 5.06 1.05
N GLN A 127 -32.74 4.26 1.44
CA GLN A 127 -31.43 4.72 1.84
C GLN A 127 -30.45 4.77 0.66
N THR A 128 -30.85 4.32 -0.51
CA THR A 128 -30.01 4.33 -1.70
C THR A 128 -30.00 5.72 -2.32
N ARG A 129 -28.82 6.30 -2.48
CA ARG A 129 -28.69 7.64 -3.06
C ARG A 129 -29.14 7.68 -4.50
N LEU A 130 -29.65 8.84 -4.92
CA LEU A 130 -30.15 9.07 -6.27
C LEU A 130 -29.11 8.77 -7.35
N ASP A 131 -27.85 9.21 -7.15
CA ASP A 131 -26.72 8.93 -8.06
C ASP A 131 -26.53 7.42 -8.27
N HIS A 132 -26.65 6.64 -7.20
CA HIS A 132 -26.49 5.18 -7.26
C HIS A 132 -27.71 4.51 -7.89
N LEU A 133 -28.92 5.01 -7.63
CA LEU A 133 -30.15 4.52 -8.27
C LEU A 133 -30.13 4.77 -9.77
N ALA A 134 -29.64 5.93 -10.20
CA ALA A 134 -29.54 6.29 -11.61
C ALA A 134 -28.59 5.35 -12.41
N LEU A 135 -27.63 4.72 -11.73
CA LEU A 135 -26.73 3.75 -12.34
C LEU A 135 -27.28 2.33 -12.33
N HIS A 136 -28.38 2.06 -11.57
CA HIS A 136 -28.95 0.73 -11.49
C HIS A 136 -29.32 0.17 -12.86
N GLY A 137 -28.86 -1.05 -13.14
CA GLY A 137 -29.17 -1.74 -14.39
C GLY A 137 -28.27 -1.39 -15.57
N LYS A 138 -27.48 -0.33 -15.51
CA LYS A 138 -26.55 0.01 -16.58
C LYS A 138 -25.50 -1.10 -16.75
N VAL A 139 -25.22 -1.42 -18.00
CA VAL A 139 -24.31 -2.50 -18.39
C VAL A 139 -23.20 -1.93 -19.24
N TYR A 140 -21.97 -2.29 -18.93
CA TYR A 140 -20.78 -1.92 -19.71
C TYR A 140 -19.91 -3.16 -19.96
N PRO A 141 -19.07 -3.18 -21.02
CA PRO A 141 -18.01 -4.15 -21.14
C PRO A 141 -17.11 -4.11 -19.91
N HIS A 142 -16.51 -5.25 -19.55
CA HIS A 142 -15.70 -5.38 -18.32
C HIS A 142 -14.45 -4.48 -18.30
N ASP A 143 -13.96 -4.04 -19.45
CA ASP A 143 -12.78 -3.22 -19.67
C ASP A 143 -13.10 -1.74 -19.94
N HIS A 144 -14.40 -1.38 -19.92
CA HIS A 144 -14.83 0.01 -20.12
C HIS A 144 -14.37 0.91 -18.97
N GLU A 145 -13.96 2.15 -19.28
CA GLU A 145 -13.48 3.16 -18.31
C GLU A 145 -14.48 3.49 -17.18
N PHE A 146 -15.77 3.25 -17.41
CA PHE A 146 -16.79 3.37 -16.38
C PHE A 146 -16.41 2.65 -15.09
N TRP A 147 -15.81 1.46 -15.19
CA TRP A 147 -15.42 0.66 -14.04
C TRP A 147 -14.21 1.18 -13.30
N ASP A 148 -13.48 2.13 -13.86
CA ASP A 148 -12.35 2.76 -13.19
C ASP A 148 -12.83 3.71 -12.09
N SER A 149 -13.96 4.39 -12.30
CA SER A 149 -14.52 5.38 -11.37
C SER A 149 -15.76 4.92 -10.63
N PHE A 150 -16.61 4.07 -11.25
CA PHE A 150 -17.91 3.71 -10.70
C PHE A 150 -18.00 2.29 -10.14
N PHE A 151 -16.91 1.55 -10.09
CA PHE A 151 -16.91 0.25 -9.42
C PHE A 151 -17.10 0.45 -7.89
N PRO A 152 -18.18 -0.11 -7.27
CA PRO A 152 -18.48 0.17 -5.87
C PRO A 152 -17.34 -0.22 -4.90
N PRO A 153 -17.24 0.46 -3.72
CA PRO A 153 -18.16 1.47 -3.18
C PRO A 153 -17.92 2.86 -3.76
N ASN A 154 -18.99 3.59 -4.05
CA ASN A 154 -18.95 4.94 -4.61
C ASN A 154 -19.19 6.04 -3.57
N GLY A 155 -19.11 5.72 -2.29
CA GLY A 155 -19.31 6.65 -1.17
C GLY A 155 -19.47 5.93 0.16
N PHE A 156 -19.48 6.69 1.24
CA PHE A 156 -19.72 6.16 2.57
C PHE A 156 -21.09 5.48 2.66
N GLY A 157 -21.14 4.28 3.26
CA GLY A 157 -22.36 3.50 3.41
C GLY A 157 -22.92 2.95 2.08
N CYS A 158 -22.15 2.98 0.99
CA CYS A 158 -22.54 2.37 -0.28
C CYS A 158 -22.76 0.86 -0.12
N ARG A 159 -23.91 0.35 -0.63
CA ARG A 159 -24.27 -1.07 -0.62
C ARG A 159 -24.45 -1.61 -2.04
N CYS A 160 -24.02 -0.86 -3.04
CA CYS A 160 -24.09 -1.27 -4.43
C CYS A 160 -23.13 -2.41 -4.74
N SER A 161 -23.40 -3.12 -5.81
CA SER A 161 -22.64 -4.29 -6.25
C SER A 161 -22.54 -4.29 -7.79
N VAL A 162 -21.81 -5.26 -8.33
CA VAL A 162 -21.67 -5.47 -9.77
C VAL A 162 -21.99 -6.93 -10.09
N GLN A 163 -22.72 -7.17 -11.16
CA GLN A 163 -23.07 -8.50 -11.67
C GLN A 163 -22.39 -8.72 -13.02
N SER A 164 -21.67 -9.82 -13.18
CA SER A 164 -21.15 -10.23 -14.48
C SER A 164 -22.22 -10.96 -15.31
N LEU A 165 -22.26 -10.72 -16.60
CA LEU A 165 -23.25 -11.27 -17.54
C LEU A 165 -22.55 -11.89 -18.76
N SER A 166 -23.07 -13.02 -19.24
CA SER A 166 -22.67 -13.63 -20.51
C SER A 166 -23.49 -13.05 -21.68
N ASP A 167 -23.02 -13.25 -22.92
CA ASP A 167 -23.76 -12.90 -24.13
C ASP A 167 -25.16 -13.52 -24.15
N PHE A 168 -25.28 -14.77 -23.71
CA PHE A 168 -26.58 -15.44 -23.60
C PHE A 168 -27.52 -14.69 -22.64
N GLN A 169 -27.01 -14.28 -21.48
CA GLN A 169 -27.82 -13.56 -20.48
C GLN A 169 -28.20 -12.16 -20.96
N MET A 170 -27.32 -11.50 -21.72
CA MET A 170 -27.62 -10.20 -22.36
C MET A 170 -28.80 -10.35 -23.32
N ARG A 171 -28.72 -11.29 -24.26
CA ARG A 171 -29.76 -11.56 -25.22
C ARG A 171 -31.08 -11.98 -24.54
N LYS A 172 -31.03 -12.95 -23.63
CA LYS A 172 -32.21 -13.44 -22.91
C LYS A 172 -32.97 -12.35 -22.14
N ARG A 173 -32.26 -11.35 -21.64
CA ARG A 173 -32.83 -10.24 -20.84
C ARG A 173 -33.08 -8.98 -21.65
N GLY A 174 -32.84 -8.98 -22.94
CA GLY A 174 -32.96 -7.79 -23.80
C GLY A 174 -32.04 -6.62 -23.39
N LEU A 175 -30.90 -6.93 -22.75
CA LEU A 175 -29.98 -5.91 -22.28
C LEU A 175 -29.01 -5.47 -23.39
N LYS A 176 -28.65 -4.19 -23.38
CA LYS A 176 -27.63 -3.61 -24.26
C LYS A 176 -26.52 -3.02 -23.43
N ALA A 177 -25.29 -3.12 -23.92
CA ALA A 177 -24.15 -2.47 -23.30
C ALA A 177 -24.12 -1.00 -23.70
N GLU A 178 -23.89 -0.14 -22.72
CA GLU A 178 -23.61 1.29 -22.93
C GLU A 178 -22.22 1.47 -23.56
N LYS A 179 -22.06 2.51 -24.34
CA LYS A 179 -20.81 2.84 -25.02
C LYS A 179 -20.11 4.05 -24.41
N ASP A 180 -20.91 4.96 -23.84
CA ASP A 180 -20.40 6.24 -23.35
C ASP A 180 -20.54 6.33 -21.84
N MET A 181 -19.70 7.17 -21.21
CA MET A 181 -19.82 7.51 -19.79
C MET A 181 -21.18 8.15 -19.50
N PRO A 182 -21.75 7.93 -18.30
CA PRO A 182 -23.08 8.44 -17.98
C PRO A 182 -23.08 9.97 -17.94
N GLY A 183 -23.89 10.59 -18.80
CA GLY A 183 -24.25 12.00 -18.75
C GLY A 183 -25.34 12.27 -17.70
N ILE A 184 -26.30 13.12 -18.05
CA ILE A 184 -27.52 13.27 -17.25
C ILE A 184 -28.38 12.02 -17.48
N VAL A 185 -28.70 11.33 -16.39
CA VAL A 185 -29.49 10.08 -16.41
C VAL A 185 -30.92 10.36 -15.97
N HIS A 186 -31.85 9.97 -16.80
CA HIS A 186 -33.28 9.92 -16.50
C HIS A 186 -33.64 8.46 -16.16
N ALA A 187 -33.65 8.13 -14.88
CA ALA A 187 -33.88 6.76 -14.43
C ALA A 187 -35.24 6.59 -13.81
N LYS A 188 -35.66 5.33 -13.63
CA LYS A 188 -36.85 4.96 -12.85
C LYS A 188 -36.41 4.23 -11.58
N HIS A 189 -37.17 4.41 -10.52
CA HIS A 189 -36.92 3.69 -9.28
C HIS A 189 -37.05 2.17 -9.51
N PRO A 190 -36.04 1.36 -9.15
CA PRO A 190 -36.01 -0.05 -9.53
C PRO A 190 -37.14 -0.91 -8.90
N ALA A 191 -37.70 -0.48 -7.78
CA ALA A 191 -38.77 -1.21 -7.10
C ALA A 191 -40.18 -0.67 -7.43
N THR A 192 -40.34 0.66 -7.58
CA THR A 192 -41.66 1.28 -7.78
C THR A 192 -41.94 1.62 -9.25
N GLY A 193 -40.91 1.73 -10.09
CA GLY A 193 -41.04 2.16 -11.48
C GLY A 193 -41.26 3.65 -11.67
N GLU A 194 -41.34 4.45 -10.59
CA GLU A 194 -41.57 5.89 -10.65
C GLU A 194 -40.35 6.62 -11.25
N PRO A 195 -40.56 7.69 -12.03
CA PRO A 195 -39.49 8.51 -12.55
C PRO A 195 -38.64 9.11 -11.42
N LEU A 196 -37.32 9.02 -11.52
CA LEU A 196 -36.40 9.69 -10.63
C LEU A 196 -36.03 11.07 -11.19
N PRO A 197 -35.70 12.04 -10.33
CA PRO A 197 -35.13 13.31 -10.79
C PRO A 197 -33.90 13.09 -11.66
N PRO A 198 -33.71 13.87 -12.73
CA PRO A 198 -32.51 13.80 -13.56
C PRO A 198 -31.28 14.07 -12.73
N VAL A 199 -30.25 13.24 -12.88
CA VAL A 199 -28.99 13.36 -12.13
C VAL A 199 -27.80 13.04 -13.02
N ARG A 200 -26.68 13.73 -12.81
CA ARG A 200 -25.39 13.34 -13.35
C ARG A 200 -24.65 12.54 -12.27
N PRO A 201 -24.60 11.22 -12.39
CA PRO A 201 -23.97 10.39 -11.36
C PRO A 201 -22.50 10.73 -11.21
N LYS A 202 -22.03 10.75 -9.97
CA LYS A 202 -20.60 10.87 -9.63
C LYS A 202 -20.32 10.14 -8.32
N PRO A 203 -19.15 9.50 -8.20
CA PRO A 203 -18.69 9.00 -6.91
C PRO A 203 -18.43 10.15 -5.92
N ASP A 204 -18.57 9.88 -4.63
CA ASP A 204 -18.16 10.81 -3.60
C ASP A 204 -16.64 11.07 -3.67
N ALA A 205 -16.20 12.21 -3.14
CA ALA A 205 -14.78 12.53 -3.05
C ALA A 205 -14.00 11.43 -2.33
N GLY A 206 -12.95 10.90 -2.97
CA GLY A 206 -12.14 9.79 -2.47
C GLY A 206 -12.68 8.39 -2.80
N PHE A 207 -13.76 8.27 -3.59
CA PHE A 207 -14.34 7.00 -4.02
C PHE A 207 -14.34 6.81 -5.55
N ALA A 208 -13.77 7.73 -6.31
CA ALA A 208 -13.64 7.63 -7.76
C ALA A 208 -12.49 6.69 -8.17
N ALA A 209 -12.40 5.51 -7.58
CA ALA A 209 -11.35 4.55 -7.85
C ALA A 209 -11.86 3.12 -7.70
N ASN A 210 -11.48 2.25 -8.63
CA ASN A 210 -11.78 0.82 -8.55
C ASN A 210 -10.82 0.12 -7.60
N VAL A 211 -11.28 -0.19 -6.40
CA VAL A 211 -10.46 -0.82 -5.35
C VAL A 211 -9.85 -2.16 -5.77
N GLY A 212 -10.57 -2.96 -6.56
CA GLY A 212 -10.06 -4.25 -7.05
C GLY A 212 -9.05 -4.09 -8.18
N LYS A 213 -9.29 -3.18 -9.15
CA LYS A 213 -8.37 -2.90 -10.26
C LYS A 213 -7.04 -2.35 -9.73
N ASN A 214 -7.11 -1.40 -8.79
CA ASN A 214 -5.93 -0.81 -8.18
C ASN A 214 -5.13 -1.82 -7.36
N TRP A 215 -5.80 -2.75 -6.70
CA TRP A 215 -5.11 -3.84 -5.99
C TRP A 215 -4.39 -4.76 -6.97
N HIS A 216 -5.03 -5.15 -8.08
CA HIS A 216 -4.44 -6.02 -9.11
C HIS A 216 -3.35 -5.35 -9.96
N SER A 217 -3.30 -4.03 -10.01
CA SER A 217 -2.27 -3.31 -10.78
C SER A 217 -0.87 -3.35 -10.17
N GLY A 218 -0.65 -4.19 -9.16
CA GLY A 218 0.65 -4.36 -8.51
C GLY A 218 1.02 -3.23 -7.55
N LEU A 219 0.07 -2.35 -7.25
CA LEU A 219 0.25 -1.30 -6.24
C LEU A 219 0.23 -1.87 -4.81
N THR A 220 -0.28 -3.07 -4.62
CA THR A 220 -0.18 -3.83 -3.38
C THR A 220 0.74 -5.02 -3.57
N PRO A 221 1.63 -5.31 -2.61
CA PRO A 221 2.41 -6.54 -2.67
C PRO A 221 1.44 -7.72 -2.67
N SER A 222 1.57 -8.57 -3.66
CA SER A 222 0.97 -9.90 -3.62
C SER A 222 1.77 -10.72 -2.62
N GLU A 223 1.22 -10.91 -1.44
CA GLU A 223 1.76 -11.74 -0.36
C GLU A 223 3.11 -11.26 0.20
N LEU A 224 3.11 -10.82 1.45
CA LEU A 224 4.33 -10.85 2.24
C LEU A 224 4.76 -12.33 2.28
N PRO A 225 5.98 -12.66 1.85
CA PRO A 225 6.45 -14.03 1.95
C PRO A 225 6.26 -14.51 3.39
N ASP A 226 5.68 -15.69 3.57
CA ASP A 226 5.67 -16.36 4.86
C ASP A 226 7.11 -16.37 5.38
N GLU A 227 7.32 -16.01 6.65
CA GLU A 227 8.66 -15.96 7.26
C GLU A 227 9.43 -17.28 7.08
N THR A 228 8.72 -18.37 6.87
CA THR A 228 9.28 -19.71 6.61
C THR A 228 9.70 -19.93 5.16
N GLN A 229 9.28 -19.08 4.20
CA GLN A 229 9.54 -19.23 2.75
C GLN A 229 10.40 -18.11 2.16
N LEU A 230 11.14 -17.36 2.96
CA LEU A 230 12.00 -16.30 2.49
C LEU A 230 13.17 -16.84 1.67
N VAL A 231 12.92 -16.98 0.40
CA VAL A 231 13.84 -17.48 -0.60
C VAL A 231 14.17 -16.36 -1.57
N SER A 232 15.42 -15.99 -1.66
CA SER A 232 15.86 -15.14 -2.77
C SER A 232 15.78 -15.94 -4.07
N LYS A 233 14.91 -15.52 -4.98
CA LYS A 233 14.76 -16.15 -6.31
C LYS A 233 15.80 -15.63 -7.34
N THR A 234 16.76 -14.85 -6.92
CA THR A 234 17.77 -14.31 -7.82
C THR A 234 18.89 -15.30 -8.05
N HIS A 235 19.23 -15.56 -9.30
CA HIS A 235 20.34 -16.40 -9.77
C HIS A 235 20.31 -17.89 -9.38
N GLY A 236 19.16 -18.50 -9.16
CA GLY A 236 19.06 -19.93 -8.84
C GLY A 236 19.62 -20.31 -7.46
N ALA A 237 20.18 -19.37 -6.71
CA ALA A 237 20.63 -19.59 -5.35
C ALA A 237 19.52 -19.26 -4.36
N VAL A 238 19.14 -20.25 -3.59
CA VAL A 238 18.13 -20.14 -2.53
C VAL A 238 18.86 -19.80 -1.23
N CYS A 239 18.74 -18.54 -0.79
CA CYS A 239 19.19 -18.16 0.54
C CYS A 239 18.10 -18.47 1.55
N ARG A 240 18.26 -19.53 2.34
CA ARG A 240 17.31 -19.88 3.39
C ARG A 240 17.47 -18.96 4.60
N ALA A 241 16.35 -18.50 5.17
CA ALA A 241 16.31 -17.67 6.37
C ALA A 241 17.17 -18.24 7.50
N SER A 242 17.08 -19.56 7.75
CA SER A 242 17.85 -20.25 8.78
C SER A 242 19.38 -20.13 8.63
N ILE A 243 19.89 -20.00 7.42
CA ILE A 243 21.32 -19.84 7.16
C ILE A 243 21.77 -18.40 7.48
N ALA A 244 20.93 -17.42 7.18
CA ALA A 244 21.20 -16.02 7.48
C ALA A 244 21.21 -15.76 9.00
N PHE A 245 20.44 -16.52 9.76
CA PHE A 245 20.32 -16.38 11.23
C PHE A 245 21.38 -17.16 12.00
N ALA A 246 21.66 -18.39 11.59
CA ALA A 246 22.42 -19.35 12.39
C ALA A 246 23.88 -18.99 12.63
N GLY A 247 24.41 -17.94 11.99
CA GLY A 247 25.84 -17.74 12.13
C GLY A 247 26.35 -16.33 12.17
N HIS A 248 25.56 -15.28 12.14
CA HIS A 248 26.10 -13.97 11.78
C HIS A 248 27.06 -14.08 10.58
N GLN A 249 27.03 -15.21 9.93
CA GLN A 249 27.85 -15.49 8.78
C GLN A 249 27.28 -14.62 7.66
N LYS A 250 27.99 -13.58 7.40
CA LYS A 250 27.95 -12.73 6.24
C LYS A 250 27.40 -13.53 5.08
N GLY A 251 26.12 -13.41 4.75
CA GLY A 251 25.49 -14.03 3.58
C GLY A 251 26.24 -15.22 2.97
N ALA A 252 26.88 -16.04 3.78
CA ALA A 252 27.78 -17.08 3.35
C ALA A 252 27.04 -18.02 2.42
N GLY A 253 27.46 -18.04 1.18
CA GLY A 253 26.87 -18.85 0.11
C GLY A 253 25.73 -18.16 -0.67
N CYS A 254 25.20 -17.00 -0.24
CA CYS A 254 24.08 -16.37 -0.92
C CYS A 254 24.44 -15.09 -1.65
N THR A 255 25.37 -14.32 -1.14
CA THR A 255 25.72 -13.00 -1.67
C THR A 255 27.23 -12.80 -1.74
N PRO A 256 27.81 -12.33 -2.88
CA PRO A 256 29.21 -12.00 -2.95
C PRO A 256 29.53 -10.85 -1.99
N PRO A 257 30.77 -10.73 -1.53
CA PRO A 257 31.23 -9.56 -0.81
C PRO A 257 30.97 -8.28 -1.61
N LEU A 258 30.60 -7.18 -0.94
CA LEU A 258 30.38 -5.91 -1.62
C LEU A 258 31.63 -5.36 -2.33
N ALA A 259 32.81 -5.81 -1.92
CA ALA A 259 34.05 -5.48 -2.60
C ALA A 259 34.19 -6.16 -3.98
N GLU A 260 33.50 -7.26 -4.19
CA GLU A 260 33.51 -8.08 -5.41
C GLU A 260 32.28 -7.82 -6.30
N LEU A 261 31.51 -6.75 -6.05
CA LEU A 261 30.38 -6.40 -6.88
C LEU A 261 30.83 -6.08 -8.30
N GLU A 262 30.12 -6.68 -9.26
CA GLU A 262 30.27 -6.33 -10.67
C GLU A 262 29.87 -4.86 -10.92
N GLU A 263 30.52 -4.19 -11.85
CA GLU A 263 30.29 -2.77 -12.15
C GLU A 263 28.85 -2.46 -12.52
N ARG A 264 28.13 -3.39 -13.17
CA ARG A 264 26.70 -3.24 -13.51
C ARG A 264 25.80 -3.01 -12.29
N HIS A 265 26.21 -3.43 -11.12
CA HIS A 265 25.46 -3.24 -9.87
C HIS A 265 25.88 -1.96 -9.10
N ILE A 266 26.85 -1.23 -9.62
CA ILE A 266 27.37 0.00 -9.01
C ILE A 266 26.86 1.19 -9.83
N LEU A 267 26.10 2.08 -9.22
CA LEU A 267 25.56 3.23 -9.91
C LEU A 267 26.57 4.40 -9.89
N PRO A 268 26.81 5.07 -11.02
CA PRO A 268 27.65 6.25 -11.06
C PRO A 268 26.98 7.42 -10.33
N VAL A 269 27.82 8.25 -9.69
CA VAL A 269 27.43 9.48 -9.01
C VAL A 269 28.32 10.62 -9.47
N THR A 270 27.71 11.71 -9.87
CA THR A 270 28.37 12.95 -10.24
C THR A 270 28.22 14.00 -9.13
N ALA A 271 28.98 15.09 -9.20
CA ALA A 271 28.84 16.20 -8.28
C ALA A 271 27.42 16.79 -8.25
N ALA A 272 26.68 16.73 -9.37
CA ALA A 272 25.30 17.19 -9.47
C ALA A 272 24.31 16.34 -8.66
N ASP A 273 24.66 15.11 -8.31
CA ASP A 273 23.84 14.21 -7.51
C ASP A 273 23.93 14.51 -6.01
N LEU A 274 24.95 15.27 -5.62
CA LEU A 274 25.14 15.72 -4.24
C LEU A 274 24.44 17.06 -4.02
N LEU A 275 23.84 17.23 -2.87
CA LEU A 275 23.23 18.50 -2.49
C LEU A 275 24.29 19.44 -1.89
N PRO A 276 24.21 20.74 -2.19
CA PRO A 276 25.14 21.72 -1.64
C PRO A 276 25.05 21.80 -0.12
N GLU A 277 26.13 22.27 0.50
CA GLU A 277 26.14 22.59 1.93
C GLU A 277 25.28 23.80 2.22
N GLY A 278 24.86 23.96 3.47
CA GLY A 278 24.19 25.17 3.94
C GLY A 278 22.69 25.24 3.70
N LEU A 279 22.07 24.33 2.93
CA LEU A 279 20.63 24.31 2.73
C LEU A 279 19.87 24.14 4.05
N SER A 280 18.63 24.62 4.10
CA SER A 280 17.73 24.36 5.21
C SER A 280 17.33 22.87 5.25
N SER A 281 16.95 22.36 6.42
CA SER A 281 16.47 20.98 6.56
C SER A 281 15.30 20.68 5.63
N GLU A 282 14.40 21.65 5.44
CA GLU A 282 13.27 21.54 4.54
C GLU A 282 13.69 21.41 3.08
N GLN A 283 14.68 22.18 2.63
CA GLN A 283 15.22 22.11 1.27
C GLN A 283 15.87 20.74 0.99
N TYR A 284 16.64 20.22 1.94
CA TYR A 284 17.21 18.88 1.84
C TYR A 284 16.12 17.80 1.71
N VAL A 285 15.10 17.88 2.54
CA VAL A 285 13.98 16.91 2.50
C VAL A 285 13.15 17.08 1.23
N LYS A 286 12.95 18.30 0.74
CA LYS A 286 12.29 18.55 -0.53
C LYS A 286 13.04 17.90 -1.68
N ALA A 287 14.37 18.01 -1.72
CA ALA A 287 15.19 17.36 -2.74
C ALA A 287 15.10 15.83 -2.68
N PHE A 288 15.02 15.23 -1.50
CA PHE A 288 14.74 13.80 -1.35
C PHE A 288 13.36 13.42 -1.89
N LEU A 289 12.32 14.15 -1.51
CA LEU A 289 10.94 13.86 -1.89
C LEU A 289 10.70 14.07 -3.40
N SER A 290 11.39 15.01 -4.03
CA SER A 290 11.31 15.23 -5.47
C SER A 290 11.79 14.04 -6.29
N GLU A 291 12.72 13.22 -5.80
CA GLU A 291 13.14 11.97 -6.43
C GLU A 291 11.99 10.95 -6.53
N PHE A 292 10.96 11.07 -5.68
CA PHE A 292 9.72 10.28 -5.74
C PHE A 292 8.57 11.00 -6.44
N GLY A 293 8.85 12.11 -7.15
CA GLY A 293 7.84 12.91 -7.83
C GLY A 293 6.93 13.72 -6.90
N LEU A 294 7.32 13.92 -5.65
CA LEU A 294 6.52 14.65 -4.67
C LEU A 294 6.82 16.15 -4.76
N PRO A 295 5.80 17.01 -4.97
CA PRO A 295 6.01 18.44 -5.27
C PRO A 295 6.38 19.28 -4.03
N SER A 296 6.10 18.78 -2.84
CA SER A 296 6.31 19.54 -1.59
C SER A 296 6.63 18.65 -0.40
N VAL A 297 7.16 19.22 0.67
CA VAL A 297 7.42 18.51 1.94
C VAL A 297 6.16 18.05 2.67
N LYS A 298 4.98 18.55 2.27
CA LYS A 298 3.69 18.10 2.83
C LYS A 298 3.15 16.86 2.13
N ALA A 299 3.65 16.56 0.93
CA ALA A 299 3.24 15.40 0.16
C ALA A 299 3.85 14.10 0.69
N SER A 300 3.17 13.00 0.46
CA SER A 300 3.67 11.66 0.75
C SER A 300 3.17 10.66 -0.27
N THR A 301 3.86 9.51 -0.36
CA THR A 301 3.46 8.39 -1.21
C THR A 301 3.80 7.07 -0.55
N LEU A 302 3.20 5.99 -1.05
CA LEU A 302 3.63 4.62 -0.79
C LEU A 302 4.51 4.18 -1.97
N HIS A 303 5.77 3.85 -1.67
CA HIS A 303 6.70 3.26 -2.62
C HIS A 303 6.82 1.77 -2.35
N THR A 304 6.66 0.95 -3.37
CA THR A 304 6.85 -0.50 -3.24
C THR A 304 8.29 -0.84 -3.58
N LEU A 305 9.00 -1.41 -2.63
CA LEU A 305 10.34 -1.94 -2.85
C LEU A 305 10.28 -3.14 -3.82
N PRO A 306 11.37 -3.46 -4.54
CA PRO A 306 11.42 -4.65 -5.40
C PRO A 306 11.13 -5.97 -4.67
N SER A 307 11.31 -5.99 -3.36
CA SER A 307 10.93 -7.11 -2.48
C SER A 307 9.41 -7.21 -2.21
N GLY A 308 8.60 -6.33 -2.81
CA GLY A 308 7.15 -6.29 -2.62
C GLY A 308 6.67 -5.48 -1.40
N HIS A 309 7.56 -4.99 -0.55
CA HIS A 309 7.20 -4.29 0.68
C HIS A 309 6.85 -2.81 0.41
N PRO A 310 5.67 -2.32 0.84
CA PRO A 310 5.32 -0.91 0.75
C PRO A 310 5.97 -0.12 1.88
N VAL A 311 6.69 0.94 1.54
CA VAL A 311 7.28 1.88 2.49
C VAL A 311 6.69 3.26 2.33
N VAL A 312 6.43 3.96 3.43
CA VAL A 312 5.90 5.32 3.39
C VAL A 312 7.03 6.31 3.17
N ILE A 313 6.94 7.05 2.09
CA ILE A 313 7.87 8.14 1.76
C ILE A 313 7.21 9.47 2.10
N SER A 314 7.74 10.15 3.10
CA SER A 314 7.23 11.44 3.57
C SER A 314 8.28 12.16 4.42
N LYS A 315 8.02 13.42 4.79
CA LYS A 315 8.88 14.17 5.72
C LYS A 315 9.06 13.48 7.08
N SER A 316 8.15 12.59 7.47
CA SER A 316 8.22 11.87 8.75
C SER A 316 9.48 11.00 8.87
N LEU A 317 10.12 10.63 7.75
CA LEU A 317 11.42 9.96 7.72
C LEU A 317 12.52 10.79 8.41
N PHE A 318 12.38 12.11 8.36
CA PHE A 318 13.39 13.10 8.75
C PHE A 318 12.98 13.93 9.98
N ILE A 319 11.97 13.51 10.70
CA ILE A 319 11.52 14.17 11.93
C ILE A 319 11.78 13.24 13.12
N ASP A 320 12.37 13.79 14.16
CA ASP A 320 12.50 13.09 15.43
C ASP A 320 11.13 12.96 16.10
N LYS A 321 10.76 11.74 16.47
CA LYS A 321 9.41 11.45 17.00
C LYS A 321 9.17 12.00 18.40
N LYS A 322 10.24 12.26 19.17
CA LYS A 322 10.14 12.75 20.55
C LYS A 322 10.07 14.27 20.58
N THR A 323 10.90 14.92 19.78
CA THR A 323 11.07 16.38 19.80
C THR A 323 10.27 17.09 18.71
N GLY A 324 9.83 16.40 17.66
CA GLY A 324 9.19 17.02 16.48
C GLY A 324 10.17 17.79 15.59
N LEU A 325 11.45 17.83 15.93
CA LEU A 325 12.48 18.58 15.21
C LEU A 325 13.05 17.78 14.01
N TRP A 326 13.61 18.51 13.05
CA TRP A 326 14.30 17.92 11.91
C TRP A 326 15.58 17.19 12.37
N LYS A 327 15.74 15.93 11.94
CA LYS A 327 16.94 15.11 12.13
C LYS A 327 17.71 14.88 10.83
N VAL A 328 17.82 15.91 9.99
CA VAL A 328 18.44 15.86 8.66
C VAL A 328 19.94 16.06 8.75
N LYS A 329 20.35 17.18 9.33
CA LYS A 329 21.74 17.61 9.38
C LYS A 329 22.51 16.81 10.42
N LYS A 330 23.37 15.90 9.96
CA LYS A 330 24.24 15.12 10.84
C LYS A 330 25.48 14.65 10.10
N SER A 331 26.60 15.29 10.36
CA SER A 331 27.91 14.89 9.83
C SER A 331 28.00 14.82 8.29
N GLY A 332 27.35 15.75 7.57
CA GLY A 332 27.38 15.83 6.11
C GLY A 332 26.50 14.82 5.36
N ARG A 333 25.66 14.07 6.08
CA ARG A 333 24.73 13.11 5.46
C ARG A 333 23.67 13.77 4.61
N GLU A 334 23.33 14.99 4.95
CA GLU A 334 22.32 15.79 4.27
C GLU A 334 22.64 15.99 2.79
N GLN A 335 23.88 16.05 2.40
CA GLN A 335 24.31 16.18 1.01
C GLN A 335 23.95 14.95 0.16
N HIS A 336 23.80 13.79 0.79
CA HIS A 336 23.58 12.50 0.12
C HIS A 336 22.10 12.08 0.08
N LEU A 337 21.16 12.99 0.35
CA LEU A 337 19.73 12.61 0.42
C LEU A 337 19.14 12.17 -0.92
N ARG A 338 19.69 12.64 -2.05
CA ARG A 338 19.30 12.11 -3.37
C ARG A 338 19.77 10.66 -3.55
N LEU A 339 20.98 10.36 -3.13
CA LEU A 339 21.51 8.99 -3.19
C LEU A 339 20.72 8.04 -2.30
N LEU A 340 20.23 8.54 -1.17
CA LEU A 340 19.33 7.81 -0.32
C LEU A 340 18.02 7.49 -1.04
N ALA A 341 17.40 8.48 -1.68
CA ALA A 341 16.18 8.25 -2.45
C ALA A 341 16.40 7.19 -3.53
N ARG A 342 17.53 7.24 -4.23
CA ARG A 342 17.92 6.24 -5.24
C ARG A 342 18.16 4.87 -4.63
N THR A 343 18.76 4.80 -3.44
CA THR A 343 18.95 3.53 -2.70
C THR A 343 17.61 2.88 -2.34
N ILE A 344 16.59 3.68 -2.06
CA ILE A 344 15.25 3.17 -1.75
C ILE A 344 14.49 2.78 -3.02
N LYS A 345 14.59 3.58 -4.08
CA LYS A 345 13.92 3.32 -5.36
C LYS A 345 14.49 2.10 -6.08
N ASN A 346 15.81 2.00 -6.10
CA ASN A 346 16.54 0.97 -6.84
C ASN A 346 17.60 0.34 -5.92
N PRO A 347 17.19 -0.42 -4.89
CA PRO A 347 18.14 -1.10 -4.01
C PRO A 347 18.87 -2.20 -4.78
N PHE A 348 20.15 -2.39 -4.49
CA PHE A 348 20.88 -3.61 -4.88
C PHE A 348 20.37 -4.80 -4.08
N GLU A 349 20.17 -4.60 -2.78
CA GLU A 349 19.61 -5.62 -1.89
C GLU A 349 18.56 -5.03 -0.93
N VAL A 350 17.59 -5.86 -0.56
CA VAL A 350 16.64 -5.59 0.53
C VAL A 350 16.73 -6.71 1.55
N TRP A 351 16.99 -6.36 2.79
CA TRP A 351 17.13 -7.29 3.92
C TRP A 351 16.05 -7.05 4.95
N GLN A 352 15.49 -8.13 5.48
CA GLN A 352 14.66 -8.07 6.68
C GLN A 352 15.46 -8.56 7.88
N VAL A 353 15.62 -7.70 8.86
CA VAL A 353 16.29 -8.01 10.12
C VAL A 353 15.22 -8.21 11.19
N PRO A 354 15.05 -9.40 11.74
CA PRO A 354 14.06 -9.68 12.77
C PRO A 354 14.45 -9.08 14.12
N SER A 355 13.47 -9.07 15.02
CA SER A 355 13.60 -8.45 16.35
C SER A 355 14.72 -9.04 17.20
N GLU A 356 15.00 -10.34 17.08
CA GLU A 356 16.06 -11.01 17.81
C GLU A 356 17.45 -10.43 17.50
N LEU A 357 17.66 -10.03 16.22
CA LEU A 357 18.93 -9.43 15.80
C LEU A 357 19.01 -7.92 16.05
N THR A 358 17.88 -7.26 16.22
CA THR A 358 17.86 -5.82 16.50
C THR A 358 17.93 -5.48 17.99
N GLY A 359 17.69 -6.45 18.86
CA GLY A 359 17.51 -6.25 20.30
C GLY A 359 16.27 -5.39 20.64
N LYS A 360 15.34 -5.25 19.67
CA LYS A 360 14.09 -4.47 19.80
C LYS A 360 12.93 -5.32 19.30
N PRO A 361 11.73 -5.17 19.85
CA PRO A 361 10.56 -5.94 19.44
C PRO A 361 9.98 -5.43 18.11
N VAL A 362 10.84 -5.16 17.12
CA VAL A 362 10.46 -4.65 15.81
C VAL A 362 11.33 -5.27 14.71
N HIS A 363 10.69 -5.66 13.64
CA HIS A 363 11.40 -6.03 12.42
C HIS A 363 11.90 -4.77 11.70
N VAL A 364 13.03 -4.88 11.01
CA VAL A 364 13.67 -3.79 10.28
C VAL A 364 13.89 -4.20 8.85
N LEU A 365 13.44 -3.38 7.89
CA LEU A 365 13.86 -3.48 6.49
C LEU A 365 15.09 -2.60 6.26
N ARG A 366 16.07 -3.14 5.56
CA ARG A 366 17.25 -2.42 5.10
C ARG A 366 17.37 -2.51 3.59
N THR A 367 17.49 -1.36 2.94
CA THR A 367 17.80 -1.27 1.51
C THR A 367 19.25 -0.85 1.35
N LEU A 368 20.01 -1.52 0.48
CA LEU A 368 21.42 -1.24 0.25
C LEU A 368 21.68 -0.97 -1.23
N ARG A 369 22.56 -0.02 -1.51
CA ARG A 369 23.12 0.27 -2.85
C ARG A 369 24.55 0.77 -2.72
N VAL A 370 25.39 0.40 -3.66
CA VAL A 370 26.74 0.95 -3.82
C VAL A 370 26.74 1.87 -5.04
N PHE A 371 27.40 3.01 -4.88
CA PHE A 371 27.62 4.00 -5.93
C PHE A 371 29.12 4.20 -6.14
N THR A 372 29.50 4.65 -7.34
CA THR A 372 30.86 5.08 -7.61
C THR A 372 30.91 6.58 -7.88
N GLY A 373 31.74 7.30 -7.16
CA GLY A 373 31.98 8.72 -7.30
C GLY A 373 33.45 9.02 -7.60
N GLU A 374 33.80 10.29 -7.74
CA GLU A 374 35.16 10.73 -8.05
C GLU A 374 36.21 10.24 -7.04
N ASN A 375 35.83 10.07 -5.79
CA ASN A 375 36.70 9.65 -4.67
C ASN A 375 36.52 8.18 -4.26
N GLY A 376 36.09 7.32 -5.19
CA GLY A 376 35.84 5.90 -4.95
C GLY A 376 34.38 5.55 -4.68
N ARG A 377 34.16 4.35 -4.13
CA ARG A 377 32.80 3.82 -3.90
C ARG A 377 32.15 4.48 -2.68
N ILE A 378 30.87 4.82 -2.85
CA ILE A 378 30.00 5.38 -1.81
C ILE A 378 28.87 4.40 -1.57
N GLY A 379 28.57 4.09 -0.32
CA GLY A 379 27.46 3.19 0.02
C GLY A 379 26.27 3.95 0.58
N GLY A 380 25.09 3.64 0.06
CA GLY A 380 23.82 4.10 0.60
C GLY A 380 23.04 2.98 1.26
N PHE A 381 22.39 3.25 2.37
CA PHE A 381 21.37 2.35 2.87
C PHE A 381 20.21 3.08 3.55
N GLY A 382 19.02 2.56 3.36
CA GLY A 382 17.81 3.01 4.02
C GLY A 382 17.40 2.00 5.10
N VAL A 383 16.82 2.50 6.18
CA VAL A 383 16.30 1.67 7.27
C VAL A 383 14.84 2.02 7.52
N PHE A 384 13.98 1.01 7.52
CA PHE A 384 12.57 1.13 7.85
C PHE A 384 12.23 0.18 8.98
N ASN A 385 11.59 0.70 10.03
CA ASN A 385 11.09 -0.11 11.12
C ASN A 385 9.66 -0.53 10.85
N LEU A 386 9.33 -1.78 11.09
CA LEU A 386 7.95 -2.25 11.11
C LEU A 386 7.28 -1.77 12.38
N VAL A 387 6.23 -0.98 12.22
CA VAL A 387 5.43 -0.49 13.35
C VAL A 387 4.11 -1.25 13.36
N ASN A 388 3.80 -1.86 14.50
CA ASN A 388 2.57 -2.62 14.73
C ASN A 388 2.31 -3.73 13.69
N GLY A 389 3.39 -4.39 13.25
CA GLY A 389 3.32 -5.52 12.32
C GLY A 389 2.91 -5.19 10.89
N ARG A 390 2.64 -3.90 10.53
CA ARG A 390 2.01 -3.58 9.24
C ARG A 390 2.53 -2.36 8.50
N LYS A 391 3.26 -1.47 9.16
CA LYS A 391 3.73 -0.24 8.55
C LYS A 391 5.24 -0.10 8.64
N TRP A 392 5.88 0.02 7.49
CA TRP A 392 7.30 0.33 7.39
C TRP A 392 7.52 1.85 7.42
N VAL A 393 8.06 2.34 8.52
CA VAL A 393 8.38 3.76 8.73
C VAL A 393 9.88 3.93 8.74
N GLY A 394 10.38 4.84 7.92
CA GLY A 394 11.79 5.14 7.86
C GLY A 394 12.32 5.63 9.20
N ALA A 395 13.40 5.03 9.63
CA ALA A 395 14.08 5.40 10.86
C ALA A 395 15.32 6.22 10.57
N THR A 396 16.13 5.85 9.58
CA THR A 396 17.38 6.52 9.31
C THR A 396 17.97 6.11 7.98
N THR A 397 18.77 6.97 7.46
CA THR A 397 19.46 6.85 6.21
C THR A 397 20.89 7.25 6.38
N PHE A 398 21.76 6.65 5.60
CA PHE A 398 23.11 6.91 5.87
C PHE A 398 24.08 6.61 4.72
N THR A 399 25.01 7.52 4.52
CA THR A 399 26.29 7.30 3.89
C THR A 399 27.36 7.58 4.93
N PRO A 400 28.17 6.60 5.32
CA PRO A 400 29.20 6.88 6.31
C PRO A 400 30.28 7.80 5.74
N LYS A 401 30.60 8.87 6.44
CA LYS A 401 31.95 9.46 6.37
C LYS A 401 32.89 8.49 7.08
N LEU A 402 33.14 7.37 6.46
CA LEU A 402 34.26 6.52 6.88
C LEU A 402 35.40 6.89 5.96
N GLY A 403 36.49 7.29 6.52
CA GLY A 403 37.64 7.92 5.85
C GLY A 403 38.24 7.18 4.67
N ASN A 404 37.71 5.99 4.28
CA ASN A 404 38.10 5.26 3.09
C ASN A 404 37.01 4.27 2.64
N GLU A 405 37.10 3.86 1.38
CA GLU A 405 36.19 2.88 0.74
C GLU A 405 36.12 1.56 1.51
N LYS A 406 37.24 1.01 1.93
CA LYS A 406 37.33 -0.26 2.67
C LYS A 406 36.51 -0.22 3.97
N GLY A 407 36.59 0.87 4.71
CA GLY A 407 35.84 1.08 5.94
C GLY A 407 34.34 1.18 5.68
N MET A 408 33.95 1.88 4.62
CA MET A 408 32.54 2.01 4.18
C MET A 408 31.96 0.66 3.75
N LEU A 409 32.64 -0.08 2.89
CA LEU A 409 32.20 -1.41 2.46
C LEU A 409 32.07 -2.37 3.66
N LYS A 410 33.04 -2.37 4.57
CA LYS A 410 32.98 -3.16 5.81
C LYS A 410 31.78 -2.78 6.68
N TYR A 411 31.43 -1.51 6.73
CA TYR A 411 30.23 -1.06 7.45
C TYR A 411 28.95 -1.56 6.78
N LEU A 412 28.84 -1.44 5.46
CA LEU A 412 27.67 -1.94 4.71
C LEU A 412 27.51 -3.46 4.82
N GLU A 413 28.64 -4.20 4.80
CA GLU A 413 28.61 -5.66 5.02
C GLU A 413 27.95 -6.03 6.36
N LYS A 414 28.18 -5.23 7.41
CA LYS A 414 27.52 -5.43 8.70
C LYS A 414 26.01 -5.18 8.66
N GLN A 415 25.50 -4.46 7.64
CA GLN A 415 24.07 -4.23 7.48
C GLN A 415 23.36 -5.38 6.77
N ARG A 416 24.12 -6.28 6.12
CA ARG A 416 23.62 -7.47 5.41
C ARG A 416 23.40 -8.61 6.41
N GLN A 417 22.37 -8.43 7.25
CA GLN A 417 21.99 -9.36 8.31
C GLN A 417 20.52 -9.70 8.19
N GLY A 418 20.14 -10.89 8.67
CA GLY A 418 18.78 -11.36 8.65
C GLY A 418 18.46 -12.08 7.35
N VAL A 419 17.30 -11.81 6.79
CA VAL A 419 16.79 -12.49 5.61
C VAL A 419 16.93 -11.61 4.38
N LEU A 420 17.58 -12.13 3.33
CA LEU A 420 17.65 -11.47 2.04
C LEU A 420 16.29 -11.62 1.32
N LEU A 421 15.59 -10.51 1.13
CA LEU A 421 14.27 -10.47 0.46
C LEU A 421 14.36 -10.20 -1.04
N TYR A 422 15.37 -9.45 -1.44
CA TYR A 422 15.59 -9.07 -2.84
C TYR A 422 17.06 -8.82 -3.09
N ARG A 423 17.50 -9.19 -4.28
CA ARG A 423 18.76 -8.80 -4.88
C ARG A 423 18.51 -8.44 -6.34
N GLU A 424 19.15 -7.38 -6.80
CA GLU A 424 19.17 -7.01 -8.21
C GLU A 424 19.81 -8.12 -9.05
N PRO A 425 19.17 -8.52 -10.18
CA PRO A 425 19.62 -9.59 -11.06
C PRO A 425 20.98 -9.36 -11.70
#